data_5993e0460f1d40aa8cb7c8a76320e897
#
_entry.id   5993e0460f1d40aa8cb7c8a76320e897
#
_cell.length_a   1.000
_cell.length_b   1.000
_cell.length_c   1.000
_cell.angle_alpha   90.00
_cell.angle_beta   90.00
_cell.angle_gamma   90.00
#
_symmetry.space_group_name_H-M   'P 1'
#
loop_
_entity.id
_entity.type
_entity.pdbx_description
1 polymer ?
#
loop_
_entity_poly.entity_id
_entity_poly.type
_entity_poly.pdbx_seq_one_letter_code
_entity_poly.pdbx_strand_id
1 'polypeptide(L)'
;VRISYAAVLGPTLLLLSFVAAQNQRRIGTRHDVSLELHRQMGSNLGSFSSGDHFPDLSGVGLVQSRNGFIGTGTLISPTIVVTAGHVLRGSYKAKAPVASEWTFSLGPDSLKPTETYSVSEIILHPGWTARLSYEGGIGDGDVLGLDLALLRLDSPVTGVTPARFNAGDSELIGSRVILAGYGSIADGQRGVTSVDNFDRLAGENTLDRVIETVNASNVPQAYRGGLLGVDFDSPDEFSNSLGSNASLIDYLGSGSSASTPLPYEATTAEGDSGGPAFVKINDLWKVIGTVSYGTESSGYGDVTVYTRLASHSDWFRKYLERWAPARRTGFGEWLNLDWWGNFSTYQGDWVYHEKLGWFYSPGNEADEFWAWQTGIGWWWTSIKAYPYFYADERKCWLYFSASDSTPSRCRFYDYEVKEWLNL
;
A
#
# COMPACT_ATOMS: atom_id res chain seq x y z
N VAL A 1 51.48 -3.58 67.52
CA VAL A 1 50.19 -3.05 67.11
C VAL A 1 50.22 -2.87 65.57
N ARG A 2 49.65 -3.79 64.79
CA ARG A 2 49.50 -3.67 63.35
C ARG A 2 48.04 -3.32 63.03
N ILE A 3 47.89 -2.23 62.37
CA ILE A 3 46.56 -1.78 61.86
C ILE A 3 46.46 -2.26 60.44
N SER A 4 45.55 -3.21 60.16
CA SER A 4 45.16 -3.66 58.81
C SER A 4 44.05 -2.80 58.28
N TYR A 5 44.29 -2.15 57.14
CA TYR A 5 43.21 -1.50 56.36
C TYR A 5 42.53 -2.57 55.49
N ALA A 6 41.29 -2.80 55.79
CA ALA A 6 40.41 -3.58 54.89
C ALA A 6 39.84 -2.64 53.83
N ALA A 7 40.19 -2.87 52.59
CA ALA A 7 39.55 -2.21 51.45
C ALA A 7 38.18 -2.83 51.20
N VAL A 8 37.16 -2.01 51.37
CA VAL A 8 35.80 -2.37 50.97
C VAL A 8 35.67 -2.16 49.44
N LEU A 9 35.73 -3.26 48.71
CA LEU A 9 35.32 -3.29 47.29
C LEU A 9 33.80 -3.35 47.23
N GLY A 10 33.18 -2.23 46.88
CA GLY A 10 31.79 -2.17 46.55
C GLY A 10 31.52 -2.91 45.23
N PRO A 11 30.40 -3.63 45.08
CA PRO A 11 30.06 -4.28 43.82
C PRO A 11 29.66 -3.22 42.78
N THR A 12 30.53 -3.02 41.81
CA THR A 12 30.14 -2.29 40.59
C THR A 12 29.09 -3.15 39.88
N LEU A 13 27.84 -2.75 39.98
CA LEU A 13 26.75 -3.33 39.20
C LEU A 13 27.02 -2.96 37.74
N LEU A 14 27.60 -3.86 36.97
CA LEU A 14 27.53 -3.82 35.51
C LEU A 14 26.06 -4.04 35.15
N LEU A 15 25.36 -2.98 34.88
CA LEU A 15 24.14 -3.01 34.09
C LEU A 15 24.53 -3.47 32.68
N LEU A 16 24.59 -4.77 32.50
CA LEU A 16 24.42 -5.36 31.18
C LEU A 16 23.05 -5.04 30.70
N SER A 17 22.91 -3.93 29.95
CA SER A 17 21.82 -3.72 29.08
C SER A 17 21.80 -4.90 28.08
N PHE A 18 20.95 -5.88 28.33
CA PHE A 18 20.46 -6.78 27.31
C PHE A 18 19.62 -5.92 26.37
N VAL A 19 20.26 -5.23 25.45
CA VAL A 19 19.63 -4.92 24.19
C VAL A 19 19.47 -6.28 23.54
N ALA A 20 18.28 -6.83 23.57
CA ALA A 20 17.91 -7.91 22.68
C ALA A 20 18.28 -7.39 21.28
N ALA A 21 19.25 -8.03 20.65
CA ALA A 21 19.52 -7.82 19.24
C ALA A 21 18.26 -8.31 18.53
N GLN A 22 17.33 -7.40 18.29
CA GLN A 22 16.29 -7.61 17.31
C GLN A 22 17.04 -7.75 16.00
N ASN A 23 16.89 -8.90 15.34
CA ASN A 23 17.41 -9.14 14.00
C ASN A 23 16.78 -8.08 13.09
N GLN A 24 17.57 -7.13 12.68
CA GLN A 24 17.09 -5.98 11.90
C GLN A 24 17.10 -6.36 10.43
N ARG A 25 15.92 -6.51 9.86
CA ARG A 25 15.69 -6.72 8.42
C ARG A 25 15.76 -5.38 7.68
N ARG A 26 16.05 -5.36 6.36
CA ARG A 26 16.36 -4.12 5.65
C ARG A 26 16.01 -4.23 4.16
N ILE A 27 15.66 -3.13 3.44
CA ILE A 27 15.54 -3.14 1.97
C ILE A 27 16.84 -3.67 1.39
N GLY A 28 16.77 -4.83 0.78
CA GLY A 28 17.87 -5.45 0.06
C GLY A 28 17.87 -4.97 -1.37
N THR A 29 18.95 -4.29 -1.78
CA THR A 29 19.13 -3.83 -3.15
C THR A 29 20.21 -4.63 -3.86
N ARG A 30 20.16 -4.71 -5.19
CA ARG A 30 21.23 -5.32 -5.97
C ARG A 30 22.55 -4.58 -5.70
N HIS A 31 23.63 -5.34 -5.47
CA HIS A 31 24.95 -4.80 -5.18
C HIS A 31 25.57 -4.01 -6.36
N ASP A 32 25.13 -4.29 -7.58
CA ASP A 32 25.57 -3.66 -8.83
C ASP A 32 24.70 -2.46 -9.24
N VAL A 33 23.67 -2.12 -8.43
CA VAL A 33 22.79 -0.96 -8.64
C VAL A 33 23.05 0.09 -7.56
N SER A 34 23.17 1.33 -7.98
CA SER A 34 23.40 2.44 -7.02
C SER A 34 22.20 2.64 -6.11
N LEU A 35 22.43 2.75 -4.80
CA LEU A 35 21.41 3.10 -3.83
C LEU A 35 20.70 4.42 -4.15
N GLU A 36 21.40 5.36 -4.80
CA GLU A 36 20.82 6.63 -5.24
C GLU A 36 19.67 6.45 -6.23
N LEU A 37 19.72 5.43 -7.10
CA LEU A 37 18.61 5.11 -8.00
C LEU A 37 17.38 4.66 -7.21
N HIS A 38 17.55 3.85 -6.18
CA HIS A 38 16.46 3.44 -5.29
C HIS A 38 15.85 4.62 -4.50
N ARG A 39 16.67 5.64 -4.14
CA ARG A 39 16.18 6.90 -3.56
C ARG A 39 15.38 7.72 -4.58
N GLN A 40 15.88 7.84 -5.81
CA GLN A 40 15.15 8.53 -6.89
C GLN A 40 13.82 7.85 -7.19
N MET A 41 13.80 6.51 -7.22
CA MET A 41 12.56 5.73 -7.32
C MET A 41 11.61 6.07 -6.17
N GLY A 42 12.07 5.98 -4.94
CA GLY A 42 11.28 6.29 -3.74
C GLY A 42 10.77 7.74 -3.70
N SER A 43 11.44 8.66 -4.39
CA SER A 43 11.08 10.07 -4.45
C SER A 43 10.30 10.45 -5.71
N ASN A 44 9.99 9.51 -6.61
CA ASN A 44 9.39 9.75 -7.92
C ASN A 44 10.18 10.76 -8.79
N LEU A 45 11.51 10.67 -8.81
CA LEU A 45 12.39 11.58 -9.54
C LEU A 45 12.88 11.00 -10.86
N GLY A 46 13.18 11.88 -11.80
CA GLY A 46 13.77 11.53 -13.09
C GLY A 46 12.93 10.53 -13.91
N SER A 47 13.52 9.41 -14.31
CA SER A 47 12.83 8.34 -15.05
C SER A 47 11.77 7.60 -14.23
N PHE A 48 11.71 7.83 -12.93
CA PHE A 48 10.75 7.24 -12.01
C PHE A 48 9.62 8.22 -11.64
N SER A 49 9.44 9.28 -12.40
CA SER A 49 8.27 10.16 -12.25
C SER A 49 6.99 9.35 -12.37
N SER A 50 6.01 9.68 -11.50
CA SER A 50 4.72 9.00 -11.49
C SER A 50 4.00 9.10 -12.84
N GLY A 51 3.33 8.03 -13.26
CA GLY A 51 2.62 7.97 -14.53
C GLY A 51 2.48 6.54 -15.05
N ASP A 52 2.54 6.39 -16.37
CA ASP A 52 2.31 5.09 -17.01
C ASP A 52 3.35 4.02 -16.63
N HIS A 53 4.60 4.42 -16.44
CA HIS A 53 5.70 3.48 -16.21
C HIS A 53 6.06 3.27 -14.74
N PHE A 54 5.59 4.15 -13.86
CA PHE A 54 5.91 4.09 -12.43
C PHE A 54 4.76 4.65 -11.57
N PRO A 55 4.42 4.00 -10.42
CA PRO A 55 3.34 4.47 -9.56
C PRO A 55 3.68 5.79 -8.87
N ASP A 56 2.65 6.53 -8.49
CA ASP A 56 2.80 7.64 -7.55
C ASP A 56 3.00 7.09 -6.13
N LEU A 57 4.17 7.31 -5.58
CA LEU A 57 4.55 6.90 -4.24
C LEU A 57 4.29 8.00 -3.19
N SER A 58 3.73 9.14 -3.57
CA SER A 58 3.49 10.27 -2.64
C SER A 58 2.60 9.89 -1.46
N GLY A 59 1.69 8.92 -1.66
CA GLY A 59 0.83 8.37 -0.61
C GLY A 59 1.47 7.28 0.26
N VAL A 60 2.73 6.89 0.00
CA VAL A 60 3.47 5.96 0.87
C VAL A 60 4.18 6.74 1.96
N GLY A 61 3.91 6.42 3.22
CA GLY A 61 4.39 7.17 4.36
C GLY A 61 4.94 6.30 5.49
N LEU A 62 5.69 6.94 6.39
CA LEU A 62 6.20 6.33 7.61
C LEU A 62 5.08 6.22 8.64
N VAL A 63 4.86 5.04 9.17
CA VAL A 63 4.03 4.77 10.35
C VAL A 63 4.95 4.68 11.55
N GLN A 64 4.77 5.54 12.54
CA GLN A 64 5.67 5.61 13.69
C GLN A 64 4.93 5.75 15.00
N SER A 65 5.36 4.99 16.01
CA SER A 65 4.91 5.15 17.38
C SER A 65 5.80 6.12 18.18
N ARG A 66 5.25 6.70 19.24
CA ARG A 66 6.03 7.51 20.20
C ARG A 66 7.18 6.74 20.87
N ASN A 67 7.09 5.42 20.90
CA ASN A 67 8.09 4.55 21.51
C ASN A 67 9.18 4.11 20.50
N GLY A 68 9.19 4.67 19.30
CA GLY A 68 10.20 4.42 18.28
C GLY A 68 9.96 3.19 17.38
N PHE A 69 8.82 2.49 17.53
CA PHE A 69 8.44 1.48 16.53
C PHE A 69 8.11 2.16 15.22
N ILE A 70 8.63 1.60 14.14
CA ILE A 70 8.42 2.11 12.79
C ILE A 70 7.89 1.02 11.87
N GLY A 71 7.18 1.44 10.85
CA GLY A 71 6.73 0.66 9.71
C GLY A 71 6.36 1.58 8.57
N THR A 72 5.89 1.02 7.51
CA THR A 72 5.42 1.73 6.32
C THR A 72 3.92 1.58 6.20
N GLY A 73 3.25 2.57 5.62
CA GLY A 73 1.82 2.52 5.31
C GLY A 73 1.53 3.19 3.99
N THR A 74 0.36 2.90 3.44
CA THR A 74 -0.08 3.47 2.17
C THR A 74 -1.44 4.14 2.34
N LEU A 75 -1.54 5.41 1.97
CA LEU A 75 -2.80 6.16 1.94
C LEU A 75 -3.70 5.56 0.84
N ILE A 76 -4.86 5.03 1.21
CA ILE A 76 -5.85 4.42 0.31
C ILE A 76 -7.19 5.15 0.28
N SER A 77 -7.36 6.14 1.13
CA SER A 77 -8.39 7.19 1.06
C SER A 77 -7.83 8.46 1.71
N PRO A 78 -8.45 9.62 1.55
CA PRO A 78 -7.94 10.84 2.20
C PRO A 78 -7.73 10.73 3.70
N THR A 79 -8.37 9.78 4.37
CA THR A 79 -8.31 9.61 5.83
C THR A 79 -7.89 8.20 6.27
N ILE A 80 -7.66 7.27 5.35
CA ILE A 80 -7.35 5.87 5.68
C ILE A 80 -6.01 5.46 5.10
N VAL A 81 -5.15 4.94 5.97
CA VAL A 81 -3.87 4.32 5.63
C VAL A 81 -3.97 2.82 5.88
N VAL A 82 -3.52 2.00 4.92
CA VAL A 82 -3.33 0.56 5.12
C VAL A 82 -1.90 0.28 5.55
N THR A 83 -1.74 -0.63 6.50
CA THR A 83 -0.45 -1.12 7.00
C THR A 83 -0.60 -2.55 7.51
N ALA A 84 0.49 -3.18 7.97
CA ALA A 84 0.44 -4.50 8.58
C ALA A 84 -0.04 -4.43 10.04
N GLY A 85 -0.75 -5.46 10.47
CA GLY A 85 -1.24 -5.57 11.86
C GLY A 85 -0.10 -5.71 12.86
N HIS A 86 0.98 -6.44 12.51
CA HIS A 86 2.12 -6.65 13.39
C HIS A 86 2.91 -5.36 13.68
N VAL A 87 2.92 -4.37 12.79
CA VAL A 87 3.52 -3.05 13.02
C VAL A 87 2.91 -2.41 14.27
N LEU A 88 1.60 -2.56 14.44
CA LEU A 88 0.85 -1.94 15.53
C LEU A 88 0.75 -2.85 16.77
N ARG A 89 0.69 -4.15 16.54
CA ARG A 89 0.58 -5.16 17.58
C ARG A 89 1.13 -6.51 17.11
N GLY A 90 2.42 -6.71 17.27
CA GLY A 90 3.13 -7.92 16.81
C GLY A 90 2.97 -9.15 17.69
N SER A 91 2.37 -9.05 18.89
CA SER A 91 2.29 -10.17 19.85
C SER A 91 1.02 -10.12 20.68
N TYR A 92 0.50 -11.30 21.08
CA TYR A 92 -0.62 -11.40 22.03
C TYR A 92 -0.29 -10.79 23.41
N LYS A 93 0.99 -10.78 23.82
CA LYS A 93 1.47 -10.15 25.04
C LYS A 93 1.55 -8.62 24.93
N ALA A 94 1.60 -8.10 23.72
CA ALA A 94 1.62 -6.66 23.51
C ALA A 94 0.27 -6.04 23.90
N LYS A 95 0.33 -4.88 24.53
CA LYS A 95 -0.88 -4.09 24.83
C LYS A 95 -1.59 -3.74 23.52
N ALA A 96 -2.90 -3.57 23.60
CA ALA A 96 -3.64 -3.00 22.47
C ALA A 96 -3.04 -1.63 22.13
N PRO A 97 -2.82 -1.33 20.85
CA PRO A 97 -2.25 -0.05 20.44
C PRO A 97 -3.21 1.10 20.79
N VAL A 98 -2.64 2.22 21.22
CA VAL A 98 -3.38 3.45 21.51
C VAL A 98 -3.18 4.41 20.35
N ALA A 99 -4.26 4.77 19.66
CA ALA A 99 -4.19 5.55 18.42
C ALA A 99 -3.37 6.84 18.56
N SER A 100 -3.56 7.60 19.66
CA SER A 100 -2.86 8.85 19.91
C SER A 100 -1.34 8.72 20.10
N GLU A 101 -0.81 7.50 20.17
CA GLU A 101 0.64 7.24 20.23
C GLU A 101 1.26 7.04 18.84
N TRP A 102 0.44 7.07 17.78
CA TRP A 102 0.88 6.81 16.42
C TRP A 102 0.72 8.02 15.51
N THR A 103 1.63 8.13 14.56
CA THR A 103 1.61 9.13 13.49
C THR A 103 1.84 8.48 12.15
N PHE A 104 1.36 9.15 11.11
CA PHE A 104 1.64 8.85 9.71
C PHE A 104 2.29 10.08 9.06
N SER A 105 3.49 9.92 8.54
CA SER A 105 4.28 11.01 7.96
C SER A 105 4.53 10.77 6.49
N LEU A 106 4.25 11.77 5.67
CA LEU A 106 4.48 11.78 4.22
C LEU A 106 5.78 12.51 3.87
N GLY A 107 6.33 12.16 2.73
CA GLY A 107 7.55 12.77 2.20
C GLY A 107 8.66 11.73 1.98
N PRO A 108 9.60 11.99 1.07
CA PRO A 108 10.68 11.06 0.76
C PRO A 108 11.76 10.96 1.85
N ASP A 109 11.87 11.97 2.72
CA ASP A 109 12.84 12.03 3.84
C ASP A 109 12.05 12.06 5.16
N SER A 110 12.16 11.02 5.97
CA SER A 110 11.44 10.90 7.24
C SER A 110 11.94 11.88 8.32
N LEU A 111 13.15 12.42 8.20
CA LEU A 111 13.65 13.48 9.07
C LEU A 111 13.07 14.86 8.70
N LYS A 112 12.54 14.99 7.48
CA LYS A 112 11.93 16.21 6.96
C LYS A 112 10.63 15.88 6.25
N PRO A 113 9.64 15.32 6.96
CA PRO A 113 8.37 14.98 6.36
C PRO A 113 7.72 16.24 5.77
N THR A 114 7.03 16.08 4.64
CA THR A 114 6.22 17.16 4.08
C THR A 114 5.03 17.48 4.97
N GLU A 115 4.41 16.43 5.53
CA GLU A 115 3.30 16.53 6.47
C GLU A 115 3.29 15.33 7.42
N THR A 116 2.75 15.53 8.62
CA THR A 116 2.58 14.49 9.64
C THR A 116 1.16 14.56 10.20
N TYR A 117 0.49 13.42 10.23
CA TYR A 117 -0.88 13.26 10.69
C TYR A 117 -0.91 12.41 11.95
N SER A 118 -1.75 12.79 12.91
CA SER A 118 -2.05 11.96 14.08
C SER A 118 -3.06 10.88 13.69
N VAL A 119 -2.97 9.74 14.35
CA VAL A 119 -3.93 8.64 14.18
C VAL A 119 -5.05 8.82 15.20
N SER A 120 -6.29 8.87 14.72
CA SER A 120 -7.50 8.97 15.55
C SER A 120 -8.09 7.61 15.90
N GLU A 121 -7.91 6.59 15.03
CA GLU A 121 -8.41 5.23 15.24
C GLU A 121 -7.47 4.21 14.62
N ILE A 122 -7.30 3.08 15.29
CA ILE A 122 -6.59 1.89 14.79
C ILE A 122 -7.58 0.76 14.62
N ILE A 123 -7.68 0.22 13.43
CA ILE A 123 -8.59 -0.86 13.06
C ILE A 123 -7.75 -2.07 12.67
N LEU A 124 -7.51 -2.96 13.64
CA LEU A 124 -6.85 -4.24 13.38
C LEU A 124 -7.82 -5.19 12.66
N HIS A 125 -7.32 -5.94 11.70
CA HIS A 125 -8.13 -6.99 11.05
C HIS A 125 -8.63 -8.01 12.10
N PRO A 126 -9.92 -8.37 12.12
CA PRO A 126 -10.48 -9.23 13.16
C PRO A 126 -9.82 -10.62 13.20
N GLY A 127 -9.41 -11.17 12.07
CA GLY A 127 -8.66 -12.42 12.00
C GLY A 127 -7.27 -12.31 12.63
N TRP A 128 -6.57 -11.19 12.43
CA TRP A 128 -5.31 -10.90 13.12
C TRP A 128 -5.50 -10.83 14.63
N THR A 129 -6.51 -10.09 15.09
CA THR A 129 -6.84 -9.99 16.52
C THR A 129 -7.21 -11.36 17.12
N ALA A 130 -7.95 -12.19 16.39
CA ALA A 130 -8.29 -13.52 16.83
C ALA A 130 -7.05 -14.40 17.02
N ARG A 131 -6.10 -14.35 16.08
CA ARG A 131 -4.84 -15.08 16.15
C ARG A 131 -3.96 -14.65 17.31
N LEU A 132 -3.90 -13.35 17.60
CA LEU A 132 -3.17 -12.81 18.74
C LEU A 132 -3.72 -13.30 20.09
N SER A 133 -4.95 -13.81 20.15
CA SER A 133 -5.55 -14.31 21.38
C SER A 133 -5.04 -15.70 21.78
N TYR A 134 -4.37 -16.43 20.89
CA TYR A 134 -3.81 -17.75 21.20
C TYR A 134 -2.40 -17.65 21.81
N GLU A 135 -2.15 -18.48 22.82
CA GLU A 135 -0.81 -18.62 23.39
C GLU A 135 0.16 -19.18 22.33
N GLY A 136 1.28 -18.52 22.11
CA GLY A 136 2.15 -18.82 20.98
C GLY A 136 1.71 -18.20 19.65
N GLY A 137 0.75 -17.29 19.72
CA GLY A 137 0.35 -16.45 18.59
C GLY A 137 1.56 -15.75 17.98
N ILE A 138 1.49 -15.57 16.73
CA ILE A 138 2.50 -15.27 15.77
C ILE A 138 3.29 -14.02 16.19
N GLY A 139 4.59 -14.09 15.99
CA GLY A 139 5.48 -12.94 16.01
C GLY A 139 5.22 -12.04 14.81
N ASP A 140 6.27 -11.76 14.07
CA ASP A 140 6.20 -10.94 12.87
C ASP A 140 5.55 -11.73 11.73
N GLY A 141 4.56 -11.12 11.10
CA GLY A 141 3.89 -11.65 9.95
C GLY A 141 2.84 -12.74 10.22
N ASP A 142 2.15 -13.12 9.20
CA ASP A 142 1.09 -14.12 9.29
C ASP A 142 0.98 -15.01 8.05
N VAL A 143 1.37 -16.24 8.21
CA VAL A 143 1.25 -17.30 7.19
C VAL A 143 -0.17 -17.54 6.69
N LEU A 144 -1.19 -17.00 7.36
CA LEU A 144 -2.59 -17.09 6.93
C LEU A 144 -3.07 -15.87 6.13
N GLY A 145 -2.20 -14.88 5.93
CA GLY A 145 -2.55 -13.66 5.21
C GLY A 145 -3.60 -12.80 5.93
N LEU A 146 -3.50 -12.66 7.25
CA LEU A 146 -4.41 -11.88 8.09
C LEU A 146 -3.74 -10.64 8.71
N ASP A 147 -2.45 -10.47 8.44
CA ASP A 147 -1.62 -9.40 8.98
C ASP A 147 -1.93 -8.06 8.33
N LEU A 148 -3.00 -7.42 8.80
CA LEU A 148 -3.56 -6.25 8.18
C LEU A 148 -4.18 -5.30 9.22
N ALA A 149 -3.97 -4.00 9.01
CA ALA A 149 -4.58 -2.95 9.81
C ALA A 149 -4.88 -1.71 8.97
N LEU A 150 -5.83 -0.90 9.44
CA LEU A 150 -6.09 0.43 8.95
C LEU A 150 -5.84 1.46 10.05
N LEU A 151 -5.26 2.58 9.65
CA LEU A 151 -5.15 3.78 10.49
C LEU A 151 -6.12 4.82 9.93
N ARG A 152 -7.02 5.33 10.77
CA ARG A 152 -7.80 6.51 10.46
C ARG A 152 -7.04 7.73 10.96
N LEU A 153 -6.77 8.66 10.07
CA LEU A 153 -6.11 9.92 10.39
C LEU A 153 -7.11 10.88 11.07
N ASP A 154 -6.61 11.79 11.86
CA ASP A 154 -7.41 12.82 12.56
C ASP A 154 -7.92 13.91 11.59
N SER A 155 -7.24 14.10 10.49
CA SER A 155 -7.58 15.04 9.42
C SER A 155 -7.28 14.44 8.04
N PRO A 156 -8.05 14.84 7.00
CA PRO A 156 -7.82 14.32 5.68
C PRO A 156 -6.53 14.87 5.05
N VAL A 157 -5.79 14.00 4.40
CA VAL A 157 -4.64 14.37 3.57
C VAL A 157 -5.13 15.17 2.36
N THR A 158 -4.45 16.26 2.05
CA THR A 158 -4.73 17.10 0.88
C THR A 158 -3.54 17.13 -0.06
N GLY A 159 -3.78 17.33 -1.35
CA GLY A 159 -2.71 17.44 -2.35
C GLY A 159 -2.03 16.11 -2.75
N VAL A 160 -2.34 15.01 -2.08
CA VAL A 160 -1.83 13.67 -2.39
C VAL A 160 -2.99 12.80 -2.87
N THR A 161 -2.81 12.13 -4.00
CA THR A 161 -3.80 11.17 -4.52
C THR A 161 -3.68 9.86 -3.75
N PRO A 162 -4.75 9.38 -3.09
CA PRO A 162 -4.72 8.06 -2.46
C PRO A 162 -4.43 6.96 -3.47
N ALA A 163 -3.63 5.97 -3.08
CA ALA A 163 -3.35 4.82 -3.91
C ALA A 163 -4.62 3.99 -4.11
N ARG A 164 -4.85 3.53 -5.34
CA ARG A 164 -5.91 2.56 -5.61
C ARG A 164 -5.49 1.22 -5.04
N PHE A 165 -6.35 0.55 -4.32
CA PHE A 165 -6.10 -0.82 -3.92
C PHE A 165 -6.82 -1.80 -4.85
N ASN A 166 -6.27 -3.01 -4.98
CA ASN A 166 -6.90 -4.06 -5.76
C ASN A 166 -7.95 -4.79 -4.93
N ALA A 167 -9.21 -4.65 -5.31
CA ALA A 167 -10.33 -5.33 -4.65
C ALA A 167 -10.78 -6.62 -5.36
N GLY A 168 -10.16 -6.98 -6.48
CA GLY A 168 -10.52 -8.12 -7.33
C GLY A 168 -9.36 -9.06 -7.61
N ASP A 169 -9.65 -10.25 -8.11
CA ASP A 169 -8.72 -11.33 -8.43
C ASP A 169 -8.12 -11.13 -9.83
N SER A 170 -7.25 -10.14 -9.96
CA SER A 170 -6.68 -9.76 -11.26
C SER A 170 -5.16 -9.66 -11.27
N GLU A 171 -4.51 -10.11 -10.21
CA GLU A 171 -3.05 -10.23 -10.14
C GLU A 171 -2.58 -11.38 -11.05
N LEU A 172 -1.53 -11.11 -11.81
CA LEU A 172 -0.94 -12.11 -12.70
C LEU A 172 0.49 -12.41 -12.26
N ILE A 173 0.81 -13.69 -12.11
CA ILE A 173 2.19 -14.17 -11.92
C ILE A 173 3.04 -13.67 -13.10
N GLY A 174 4.27 -13.24 -12.81
CA GLY A 174 5.16 -12.61 -13.76
C GLY A 174 4.95 -11.10 -13.92
N SER A 175 3.96 -10.51 -13.24
CA SER A 175 3.80 -9.05 -13.24
C SER A 175 4.94 -8.36 -12.49
N ARG A 176 5.37 -7.21 -13.03
CA ARG A 176 6.31 -6.33 -12.35
C ARG A 176 5.66 -5.70 -11.11
N VAL A 177 6.28 -5.92 -9.97
CA VAL A 177 5.93 -5.32 -8.68
C VAL A 177 6.82 -4.12 -8.42
N ILE A 178 6.27 -3.01 -7.95
CA ILE A 178 7.03 -1.91 -7.35
C ILE A 178 6.78 -1.95 -5.84
N LEU A 179 7.86 -2.09 -5.09
CA LEU A 179 7.85 -2.03 -3.63
C LEU A 179 8.44 -0.71 -3.14
N ALA A 180 7.98 -0.21 -2.01
CA ALA A 180 8.49 1.01 -1.39
C ALA A 180 8.32 0.98 0.12
N GLY A 181 9.27 1.61 0.83
CA GLY A 181 9.19 1.72 2.28
C GLY A 181 10.31 2.56 2.88
N TYR A 182 10.31 2.60 4.21
CA TYR A 182 11.29 3.31 5.05
C TYR A 182 12.17 2.35 5.85
N GLY A 183 12.29 1.12 5.35
CA GLY A 183 13.13 0.10 5.96
C GLY A 183 14.61 0.47 5.91
N SER A 184 15.39 -0.24 6.68
CA SER A 184 16.86 -0.12 6.69
C SER A 184 17.45 -0.54 5.34
N ILE A 185 18.76 -0.33 5.12
CA ILE A 185 19.44 -0.62 3.85
C ILE A 185 20.22 -1.94 3.95
N ALA A 186 20.04 -2.82 2.98
CA ALA A 186 20.84 -4.03 2.79
C ALA A 186 21.38 -4.11 1.36
N ASP A 187 22.48 -4.84 1.21
CA ASP A 187 23.11 -5.17 -0.06
C ASP A 187 22.88 -6.66 -0.33
N GLY A 188 22.44 -7.00 -1.53
CA GLY A 188 22.08 -8.38 -1.89
C GLY A 188 23.21 -9.42 -1.63
N GLN A 189 24.48 -9.03 -1.76
CA GLN A 189 25.60 -9.93 -1.47
C GLN A 189 25.98 -9.98 0.01
N ARG A 190 25.87 -8.86 0.72
CA ARG A 190 26.39 -8.68 2.07
C ARG A 190 25.30 -8.76 3.13
N GLY A 191 24.04 -8.76 2.70
CA GLY A 191 22.94 -8.55 3.61
C GLY A 191 22.98 -7.13 4.18
N VAL A 192 22.67 -7.02 5.43
CA VAL A 192 22.57 -5.76 6.15
C VAL A 192 23.85 -4.91 6.13
N THR A 193 23.80 -3.68 5.57
CA THR A 193 24.93 -2.75 5.48
C THR A 193 24.82 -1.49 6.33
N SER A 194 23.61 -1.01 6.62
CA SER A 194 23.37 0.17 7.47
C SER A 194 22.07 0.04 8.23
N VAL A 195 22.04 0.57 9.47
CA VAL A 195 20.86 0.59 10.35
C VAL A 195 20.02 1.83 10.14
N ASP A 196 20.63 2.94 9.77
CA ASP A 196 19.95 4.23 9.72
C ASP A 196 19.63 4.56 8.27
N ASN A 197 18.38 4.36 7.90
CA ASN A 197 17.81 4.90 6.67
C ASN A 197 16.66 5.83 7.03
N PHE A 198 16.72 7.02 6.49
CA PHE A 198 15.69 8.05 6.71
C PHE A 198 14.93 8.36 5.42
N ASP A 199 15.36 7.78 4.30
CA ASP A 199 14.75 7.98 3.00
C ASP A 199 13.72 6.89 2.71
N ARG A 200 12.63 7.26 2.04
CA ARG A 200 11.79 6.29 1.37
C ARG A 200 12.56 5.74 0.16
N LEU A 201 12.82 4.45 0.20
CA LEU A 201 13.40 3.73 -0.92
C LEU A 201 12.31 3.01 -1.70
N ALA A 202 12.59 2.72 -2.97
CA ALA A 202 11.74 1.86 -3.80
C ALA A 202 12.61 0.95 -4.66
N GLY A 203 12.02 -0.16 -5.07
CA GLY A 203 12.62 -1.13 -5.97
C GLY A 203 11.55 -1.85 -6.76
N GLU A 204 11.99 -2.76 -7.59
CA GLU A 204 11.10 -3.61 -8.36
C GLU A 204 11.39 -5.09 -8.08
N ASN A 205 10.39 -5.91 -8.36
CA ASN A 205 10.51 -7.36 -8.27
C ASN A 205 9.47 -8.01 -9.18
N THR A 206 9.53 -9.31 -9.37
CA THR A 206 8.55 -10.08 -10.13
C THR A 206 7.57 -10.76 -9.17
N LEU A 207 6.28 -10.73 -9.47
CA LEU A 207 5.29 -11.46 -8.70
C LEU A 207 5.35 -12.96 -9.03
N ASP A 208 5.86 -13.77 -8.11
CA ASP A 208 6.08 -15.21 -8.33
C ASP A 208 4.96 -16.08 -7.80
N ARG A 209 4.22 -15.61 -6.79
CA ARG A 209 3.14 -16.35 -6.16
C ARG A 209 1.92 -15.48 -5.91
N VAL A 210 0.76 -16.07 -6.21
CA VAL A 210 -0.57 -15.56 -5.83
C VAL A 210 -1.33 -16.69 -5.18
N ILE A 211 -1.53 -16.61 -3.88
CA ILE A 211 -2.31 -17.58 -3.09
C ILE A 211 -3.61 -16.88 -2.70
N GLU A 212 -4.69 -17.22 -3.38
CA GLU A 212 -6.00 -16.59 -3.18
C GLU A 212 -6.55 -16.79 -1.76
N THR A 213 -6.40 -18.01 -1.25
CA THR A 213 -6.85 -18.37 0.09
C THR A 213 -5.92 -19.44 0.68
N VAL A 214 -5.40 -19.15 1.86
CA VAL A 214 -4.61 -20.13 2.60
C VAL A 214 -5.53 -21.15 3.28
N ASN A 215 -5.32 -22.43 2.98
CA ASN A 215 -6.07 -23.54 3.55
C ASN A 215 -5.33 -24.10 4.76
N ALA A 216 -5.77 -23.75 5.97
CA ALA A 216 -5.28 -24.30 7.22
C ALA A 216 -6.42 -25.05 7.93
N SER A 217 -6.20 -26.31 8.26
CA SER A 217 -7.24 -27.22 8.80
C SER A 217 -7.75 -26.84 10.19
N ASN A 218 -6.95 -26.11 10.95
CA ASN A 218 -7.20 -25.73 12.35
C ASN A 218 -7.69 -24.27 12.50
N VAL A 219 -7.96 -23.55 11.40
CA VAL A 219 -8.40 -22.17 11.43
C VAL A 219 -9.76 -22.03 10.76
N PRO A 220 -10.75 -21.40 11.41
CA PRO A 220 -12.06 -21.13 10.80
C PRO A 220 -11.90 -20.39 9.46
N GLN A 221 -12.70 -20.73 8.47
CA GLN A 221 -12.66 -20.12 7.14
C GLN A 221 -12.86 -18.60 7.19
N ALA A 222 -13.64 -18.11 8.14
CA ALA A 222 -13.85 -16.67 8.37
C ALA A 222 -12.55 -15.88 8.69
N TYR A 223 -11.49 -16.59 9.08
CA TYR A 223 -10.18 -16.01 9.42
C TYR A 223 -9.08 -16.44 8.44
N ARG A 224 -9.41 -16.66 7.19
CA ARG A 224 -8.44 -16.98 6.16
C ARG A 224 -8.25 -15.78 5.25
N GLY A 225 -7.01 -15.54 4.87
CA GLY A 225 -6.65 -14.54 3.88
C GLY A 225 -5.84 -15.15 2.76
N GLY A 226 -5.25 -14.32 1.92
CA GLY A 226 -4.38 -14.73 0.82
C GLY A 226 -2.99 -14.14 0.97
N LEU A 227 -2.05 -14.72 0.22
CA LEU A 227 -0.64 -14.32 0.22
C LEU A 227 -0.18 -14.00 -1.19
N LEU A 228 0.79 -13.09 -1.28
CA LEU A 228 1.60 -12.87 -2.48
C LEU A 228 3.06 -13.11 -2.11
N GLY A 229 3.85 -13.60 -3.06
CA GLY A 229 5.27 -13.87 -2.85
C GLY A 229 6.12 -13.38 -3.99
N VAL A 230 7.29 -12.85 -3.64
CA VAL A 230 8.38 -12.49 -4.55
C VAL A 230 9.68 -13.00 -3.97
N ASP A 231 10.66 -13.39 -4.78
CA ASP A 231 12.02 -13.66 -4.31
C ASP A 231 13.03 -12.67 -4.89
N PHE A 232 14.21 -12.61 -4.29
CA PHE A 232 15.24 -11.65 -4.65
C PHE A 232 16.34 -12.35 -5.44
N ASP A 233 16.26 -12.25 -6.75
CA ASP A 233 17.18 -12.89 -7.66
C ASP A 233 18.54 -12.20 -7.68
N SER A 234 19.60 -13.02 -7.81
CA SER A 234 20.95 -12.51 -8.00
C SER A 234 21.27 -12.24 -9.47
N PRO A 235 22.21 -11.32 -9.78
CA PRO A 235 22.63 -11.05 -11.15
C PRO A 235 23.21 -12.25 -11.91
N ASP A 236 23.65 -13.28 -11.19
CA ASP A 236 24.14 -14.53 -11.74
C ASP A 236 23.05 -15.61 -11.90
N GLU A 237 21.80 -15.28 -11.58
CA GLU A 237 20.61 -16.13 -11.70
C GLU A 237 20.61 -17.40 -10.81
N PHE A 238 21.50 -17.50 -9.80
CA PHE A 238 21.57 -18.67 -8.93
C PHE A 238 20.66 -18.59 -7.70
N SER A 239 20.17 -17.43 -7.35
CA SER A 239 19.38 -17.19 -6.14
C SER A 239 17.87 -17.14 -6.39
N ASN A 240 17.33 -18.05 -7.22
CA ASN A 240 15.91 -18.20 -7.48
C ASN A 240 15.26 -19.16 -6.44
N SER A 241 14.86 -18.62 -5.30
CA SER A 241 14.36 -19.40 -4.17
C SER A 241 12.96 -19.96 -4.42
N LEU A 242 12.07 -19.20 -5.01
CA LEU A 242 10.71 -19.65 -5.33
C LEU A 242 10.67 -20.59 -6.53
N GLY A 243 11.68 -20.59 -7.36
CA GLY A 243 11.84 -21.58 -8.43
C GLY A 243 12.35 -22.93 -7.96
N SER A 244 13.26 -22.96 -6.98
CA SER A 244 13.97 -24.20 -6.57
C SER A 244 13.47 -24.80 -5.26
N ASN A 245 13.10 -24.02 -4.26
CA ASN A 245 12.80 -24.44 -2.88
C ASN A 245 11.51 -23.84 -2.31
N ALA A 246 10.58 -23.49 -3.15
CA ALA A 246 9.32 -22.83 -2.74
C ALA A 246 8.51 -23.65 -1.70
N SER A 247 8.71 -24.96 -1.62
CA SER A 247 8.09 -25.82 -0.60
C SER A 247 8.56 -25.52 0.83
N LEU A 248 9.67 -24.80 0.99
CA LEU A 248 10.20 -24.39 2.29
C LEU A 248 9.62 -23.06 2.78
N ILE A 249 8.87 -22.35 1.93
CA ILE A 249 8.30 -21.04 2.22
C ILE A 249 6.82 -21.17 2.55
N ASP A 250 6.53 -21.70 3.73
CA ASP A 250 5.17 -21.78 4.28
C ASP A 250 4.11 -22.25 3.25
N TYR A 251 3.05 -21.43 3.08
CA TYR A 251 1.95 -21.71 2.17
C TYR A 251 2.14 -21.20 0.73
N LEU A 252 3.29 -20.64 0.39
CA LEU A 252 3.56 -20.19 -0.98
C LEU A 252 3.66 -21.34 -1.98
N GLY A 253 4.04 -22.52 -1.49
CA GLY A 253 4.12 -23.72 -2.31
C GLY A 253 5.22 -23.68 -3.38
N SER A 254 5.33 -24.76 -4.13
CA SER A 254 6.26 -24.86 -5.28
C SER A 254 5.61 -24.35 -6.57
N GLY A 255 6.42 -23.86 -7.49
CA GLY A 255 5.95 -23.36 -8.79
C GLY A 255 7.10 -22.81 -9.64
N SER A 256 6.77 -22.25 -10.79
CA SER A 256 7.74 -21.52 -11.61
C SER A 256 7.98 -20.14 -11.03
N SER A 257 9.22 -19.66 -11.14
CA SER A 257 9.65 -18.31 -10.89
C SER A 257 10.69 -17.93 -11.94
N ALA A 258 10.76 -16.65 -12.29
CA ALA A 258 11.81 -16.15 -13.15
C ALA A 258 13.11 -16.05 -12.35
N SER A 259 14.24 -16.51 -12.91
CA SER A 259 15.56 -16.39 -12.26
C SER A 259 16.33 -15.15 -12.69
N THR A 260 15.84 -14.46 -13.71
CA THR A 260 16.50 -13.28 -14.25
C THR A 260 16.03 -12.03 -13.51
N PRO A 261 16.92 -11.36 -12.76
CA PRO A 261 16.53 -10.21 -11.96
C PRO A 261 16.13 -9.01 -12.83
N LEU A 262 15.18 -8.24 -12.34
CA LEU A 262 14.82 -6.95 -12.93
C LEU A 262 15.97 -5.92 -12.74
N PRO A 263 16.03 -4.86 -13.58
CA PRO A 263 17.10 -3.86 -13.49
C PRO A 263 17.29 -3.23 -12.11
N TYR A 264 16.21 -3.00 -11.37
CA TYR A 264 16.22 -2.39 -10.03
C TYR A 264 15.62 -3.32 -8.99
N GLU A 265 15.88 -4.64 -9.15
CA GLU A 265 15.32 -5.63 -8.25
C GLU A 265 15.74 -5.42 -6.80
N ALA A 266 14.81 -5.64 -5.91
CA ALA A 266 14.98 -5.43 -4.49
C ALA A 266 14.05 -6.35 -3.69
N THR A 267 14.41 -6.60 -2.44
CA THR A 267 13.58 -7.26 -1.43
C THR A 267 13.28 -6.31 -0.27
N THR A 268 12.31 -6.65 0.55
CA THR A 268 11.93 -5.81 1.70
C THR A 268 12.76 -6.11 2.94
N ALA A 269 12.68 -5.24 3.92
CA ALA A 269 13.46 -5.31 5.14
C ALA A 269 12.69 -4.79 6.36
N GLU A 270 13.31 -4.84 7.56
CA GLU A 270 12.72 -4.26 8.76
C GLU A 270 12.45 -2.76 8.58
N GLY A 271 11.23 -2.34 8.90
CA GLY A 271 10.73 -0.99 8.65
C GLY A 271 9.93 -0.85 7.35
N ASP A 272 10.08 -1.79 6.39
CA ASP A 272 9.20 -1.87 5.22
C ASP A 272 7.87 -2.56 5.53
N SER A 273 7.74 -3.18 6.68
CA SER A 273 6.50 -3.80 7.19
C SER A 273 5.29 -2.90 6.98
N GLY A 274 4.24 -3.41 6.34
CA GLY A 274 3.04 -2.65 5.95
C GLY A 274 3.20 -1.81 4.69
N GLY A 275 4.40 -1.77 4.08
CA GLY A 275 4.65 -1.13 2.80
C GLY A 275 3.95 -1.81 1.63
N PRO A 276 3.72 -1.11 0.53
CA PRO A 276 2.92 -1.60 -0.59
C PRO A 276 3.70 -2.50 -1.54
N ALA A 277 2.97 -3.42 -2.18
CA ALA A 277 3.29 -3.99 -3.48
C ALA A 277 2.36 -3.36 -4.51
N PHE A 278 2.90 -2.56 -5.45
CA PHE A 278 2.15 -1.99 -6.56
C PHE A 278 2.31 -2.86 -7.81
N VAL A 279 1.21 -3.12 -8.50
CA VAL A 279 1.20 -3.75 -9.83
C VAL A 279 0.31 -2.94 -10.77
N LYS A 280 0.67 -2.89 -12.05
CA LYS A 280 -0.17 -2.25 -13.08
C LYS A 280 -1.21 -3.24 -13.58
N ILE A 281 -2.47 -3.02 -13.21
CA ILE A 281 -3.62 -3.85 -13.60
C ILE A 281 -4.56 -3.00 -14.43
N ASN A 282 -4.87 -3.43 -15.65
CA ASN A 282 -5.73 -2.69 -16.56
C ASN A 282 -5.29 -1.24 -16.76
N ASP A 283 -3.98 -1.03 -16.98
CA ASP A 283 -3.33 0.28 -17.14
C ASP A 283 -3.36 1.21 -15.92
N LEU A 284 -3.78 0.70 -14.76
CA LEU A 284 -3.80 1.45 -13.50
C LEU A 284 -2.84 0.81 -12.50
N TRP A 285 -2.05 1.63 -11.84
CA TRP A 285 -1.27 1.20 -10.69
C TRP A 285 -2.16 0.96 -9.49
N LYS A 286 -2.09 -0.25 -8.93
CA LYS A 286 -2.88 -0.66 -7.76
C LYS A 286 -2.00 -1.31 -6.71
N VAL A 287 -2.27 -1.04 -5.45
CA VAL A 287 -1.69 -1.79 -4.33
C VAL A 287 -2.39 -3.14 -4.26
N ILE A 288 -1.62 -4.22 -4.39
CA ILE A 288 -2.13 -5.60 -4.34
C ILE A 288 -1.84 -6.27 -3.00
N GLY A 289 -0.86 -5.79 -2.25
CA GLY A 289 -0.45 -6.38 -0.98
C GLY A 289 0.27 -5.41 -0.07
N THR A 290 0.34 -5.77 1.22
CA THR A 290 1.15 -5.11 2.24
C THR A 290 2.21 -6.06 2.76
N VAL A 291 3.44 -5.59 2.95
CA VAL A 291 4.55 -6.39 3.48
C VAL A 291 4.17 -6.95 4.85
N SER A 292 4.24 -8.27 4.98
CA SER A 292 3.92 -8.98 6.21
C SER A 292 5.16 -9.62 6.84
N TYR A 293 5.87 -10.47 6.11
CA TYR A 293 7.08 -11.12 6.59
C TYR A 293 7.99 -11.53 5.42
N GLY A 294 9.14 -12.05 5.73
CA GLY A 294 10.09 -12.57 4.76
C GLY A 294 11.11 -13.50 5.40
N THR A 295 12.01 -14.03 4.61
CA THR A 295 13.21 -14.70 5.06
C THR A 295 14.21 -13.68 5.63
N GLU A 296 15.19 -14.11 6.41
CA GLU A 296 15.80 -13.23 7.43
C GLU A 296 16.99 -12.37 6.99
N SER A 297 17.51 -12.49 5.74
CA SER A 297 18.81 -11.91 5.42
C SER A 297 18.74 -10.58 4.65
N SER A 298 17.64 -10.31 3.96
CA SER A 298 17.50 -9.24 2.97
C SER A 298 18.61 -9.28 1.90
N GLY A 299 19.18 -10.46 1.68
CA GLY A 299 20.16 -10.76 0.66
C GLY A 299 19.57 -11.53 -0.51
N TYR A 300 20.40 -11.86 -1.50
CA TYR A 300 19.94 -12.68 -2.62
C TYR A 300 19.37 -14.01 -2.17
N GLY A 301 18.25 -14.40 -2.75
CA GLY A 301 17.46 -15.57 -2.37
C GLY A 301 16.44 -15.34 -1.27
N ASP A 302 16.38 -14.13 -0.71
CA ASP A 302 15.31 -13.79 0.24
C ASP A 302 13.95 -13.75 -0.45
N VAL A 303 12.93 -14.13 0.32
CA VAL A 303 11.53 -14.10 -0.09
C VAL A 303 10.79 -13.05 0.72
N THR A 304 10.06 -12.18 0.04
CA THR A 304 9.10 -11.27 0.69
C THR A 304 7.70 -11.82 0.51
N VAL A 305 6.96 -11.87 1.60
CA VAL A 305 5.55 -12.28 1.63
C VAL A 305 4.67 -11.10 2.01
N TYR A 306 3.64 -10.89 1.18
CA TYR A 306 2.66 -9.84 1.39
C TYR A 306 1.31 -10.44 1.77
N THR A 307 0.58 -9.76 2.66
CA THR A 307 -0.86 -9.99 2.81
C THR A 307 -1.57 -9.51 1.56
N ARG A 308 -2.29 -10.41 0.87
CA ARG A 308 -3.03 -10.09 -0.36
C ARG A 308 -4.29 -9.29 -0.06
N LEU A 309 -4.40 -8.07 -0.58
CA LEU A 309 -5.52 -7.17 -0.26
C LEU A 309 -6.86 -7.62 -0.84
N ALA A 310 -6.87 -8.22 -2.04
CA ALA A 310 -8.08 -8.69 -2.69
C ALA A 310 -8.86 -9.71 -1.84
N SER A 311 -8.14 -10.53 -1.06
CA SER A 311 -8.75 -11.49 -0.12
C SER A 311 -9.56 -10.83 1.01
N HIS A 312 -9.40 -9.52 1.22
CA HIS A 312 -10.03 -8.75 2.29
C HIS A 312 -10.95 -7.62 1.77
N SER A 313 -11.35 -7.66 0.49
CA SER A 313 -12.13 -6.60 -0.14
C SER A 313 -13.42 -6.24 0.63
N ASP A 314 -14.14 -7.23 1.19
CA ASP A 314 -15.34 -7.01 1.99
C ASP A 314 -15.05 -6.30 3.33
N TRP A 315 -13.86 -6.51 3.88
CA TRP A 315 -13.44 -5.81 5.09
C TRP A 315 -13.11 -4.35 4.77
N PHE A 316 -12.37 -4.08 3.71
CA PHE A 316 -12.08 -2.72 3.26
C PHE A 316 -13.33 -1.90 2.98
N ARG A 317 -14.34 -2.48 2.30
CA ARG A 317 -15.61 -1.80 1.98
C ARG A 317 -16.38 -1.28 3.19
N LYS A 318 -16.11 -1.78 4.38
CA LYS A 318 -16.73 -1.28 5.62
C LYS A 318 -16.15 0.07 6.07
N TYR A 319 -14.94 0.40 5.63
CA TYR A 319 -14.19 1.57 6.09
C TYR A 319 -13.88 2.59 4.98
N LEU A 320 -13.94 2.15 3.73
CA LEU A 320 -13.67 3.01 2.58
C LEU A 320 -14.97 3.54 1.99
N GLU A 321 -14.99 4.84 1.77
CA GLU A 321 -16.07 5.50 1.04
C GLU A 321 -15.89 5.26 -0.48
N ARG A 322 -16.99 5.39 -1.25
CA ARG A 322 -17.00 5.26 -2.71
C ARG A 322 -15.88 6.07 -3.40
N TRP A 323 -15.67 7.29 -2.93
CA TRP A 323 -14.72 8.21 -3.52
C TRP A 323 -13.33 8.16 -2.86
N ALA A 324 -13.01 7.05 -2.22
CA ALA A 324 -11.69 6.84 -1.60
C ALA A 324 -10.50 7.14 -2.52
N PRO A 325 -10.53 6.83 -3.84
CA PRO A 325 -9.45 7.19 -4.75
C PRO A 325 -9.35 8.69 -5.07
N ALA A 326 -10.35 9.50 -4.68
CA ALA A 326 -10.34 10.91 -4.98
C ALA A 326 -9.47 11.71 -4.00
N ARG A 327 -8.61 12.55 -4.53
CA ARG A 327 -7.78 13.49 -3.76
C ARG A 327 -8.64 14.65 -3.24
N ARG A 328 -8.46 15.06 -1.99
CA ARG A 328 -9.01 16.33 -1.50
C ARG A 328 -8.21 17.51 -2.04
N THR A 329 -8.90 18.53 -2.57
CA THR A 329 -8.23 19.68 -3.20
C THR A 329 -7.74 20.74 -2.20
N GLY A 330 -8.20 20.69 -0.94
CA GLY A 330 -7.96 21.73 0.05
C GLY A 330 -8.94 22.90 0.00
N PHE A 331 -9.88 22.93 -0.95
CA PHE A 331 -10.93 23.95 -1.05
C PHE A 331 -12.28 23.37 -0.60
N GLY A 332 -12.64 23.56 0.68
CA GLY A 332 -13.89 23.04 1.22
C GLY A 332 -14.01 21.52 1.04
N GLU A 333 -15.17 21.06 0.62
CA GLU A 333 -15.46 19.64 0.40
C GLU A 333 -15.16 19.16 -1.04
N TRP A 334 -14.37 19.91 -1.80
CA TRP A 334 -14.05 19.52 -3.17
C TRP A 334 -13.04 18.36 -3.21
N LEU A 335 -13.40 17.36 -4.02
CA LEU A 335 -12.61 16.20 -4.37
C LEU A 335 -12.13 16.31 -5.82
N ASN A 336 -11.06 15.61 -6.15
CA ASN A 336 -10.54 15.51 -7.51
C ASN A 336 -10.22 14.06 -7.85
N LEU A 337 -10.77 13.56 -8.96
CA LEU A 337 -10.28 12.37 -9.64
C LEU A 337 -9.48 12.82 -10.86
N ASP A 338 -8.22 12.43 -10.95
CA ASP A 338 -7.30 12.89 -12.00
C ASP A 338 -7.84 12.66 -13.42
N TRP A 339 -8.59 11.57 -13.62
CA TRP A 339 -9.19 11.26 -14.91
C TRP A 339 -10.48 12.02 -15.20
N TRP A 340 -11.15 12.57 -14.17
CA TRP A 340 -12.51 13.12 -14.32
C TRP A 340 -12.62 14.60 -13.96
N GLY A 341 -11.81 15.09 -13.03
CA GLY A 341 -11.80 16.48 -12.60
C GLY A 341 -12.35 16.71 -11.20
N ASN A 342 -12.75 17.96 -10.91
CA ASN A 342 -13.16 18.36 -9.57
C ASN A 342 -14.68 18.19 -9.37
N PHE A 343 -15.07 17.69 -8.20
CA PHE A 343 -16.46 17.48 -7.83
C PHE A 343 -16.66 17.57 -6.31
N SER A 344 -17.90 17.70 -5.88
CA SER A 344 -18.34 17.63 -4.49
C SER A 344 -19.48 16.63 -4.36
N THR A 345 -19.54 15.92 -3.23
CA THR A 345 -20.56 14.92 -2.94
C THR A 345 -21.58 15.45 -1.94
N TYR A 346 -22.83 15.04 -2.07
CA TYR A 346 -23.95 15.46 -1.24
C TYR A 346 -24.79 14.26 -0.81
N GLN A 347 -25.70 14.47 0.14
CA GLN A 347 -26.58 13.42 0.63
C GLN A 347 -27.43 12.78 -0.52
N GLY A 348 -27.68 11.47 -0.41
CA GLY A 348 -28.51 10.73 -1.34
C GLY A 348 -27.85 10.57 -2.71
N ASP A 349 -26.54 10.32 -2.76
CA ASP A 349 -25.76 10.04 -3.98
C ASP A 349 -25.77 11.16 -5.03
N TRP A 350 -26.08 12.39 -4.62
CA TRP A 350 -25.95 13.56 -5.48
C TRP A 350 -24.51 14.02 -5.54
N VAL A 351 -24.07 14.38 -6.74
CA VAL A 351 -22.73 14.87 -7.04
C VAL A 351 -22.83 16.18 -7.84
N TYR A 352 -22.01 17.14 -7.49
CA TYR A 352 -21.81 18.37 -8.26
C TYR A 352 -20.41 18.39 -8.86
N HIS A 353 -20.32 18.38 -10.18
CA HIS A 353 -19.06 18.39 -10.92
C HIS A 353 -18.80 19.76 -11.54
N GLU A 354 -17.54 20.21 -11.53
CA GLU A 354 -17.14 21.56 -12.00
C GLU A 354 -17.49 21.86 -13.47
N LYS A 355 -17.73 20.82 -14.30
CA LYS A 355 -18.07 20.96 -15.72
C LYS A 355 -19.43 20.39 -16.08
N LEU A 356 -19.88 19.35 -15.38
CA LEU A 356 -21.16 18.66 -15.65
C LEU A 356 -22.32 19.22 -14.82
N GLY A 357 -22.04 19.99 -13.75
CA GLY A 357 -23.08 20.41 -12.82
C GLY A 357 -23.63 19.25 -11.99
N TRP A 358 -24.92 19.31 -11.67
CA TRP A 358 -25.58 18.31 -10.83
C TRP A 358 -25.95 17.04 -11.58
N PHE A 359 -25.67 15.89 -10.96
CA PHE A 359 -26.19 14.58 -11.37
C PHE A 359 -26.36 13.67 -10.16
N TYR A 360 -27.17 12.64 -10.32
CA TYR A 360 -27.40 11.59 -9.34
C TYR A 360 -26.61 10.36 -9.77
N SER A 361 -25.81 9.78 -8.88
CA SER A 361 -24.97 8.63 -9.21
C SER A 361 -24.92 7.62 -8.07
N PRO A 362 -25.85 6.66 -8.06
CA PRO A 362 -25.84 5.57 -7.09
C PRO A 362 -24.71 4.57 -7.37
N GLY A 363 -24.26 3.85 -6.35
CA GLY A 363 -23.25 2.80 -6.48
C GLY A 363 -22.00 3.05 -5.65
N ASN A 364 -21.04 2.14 -5.74
CA ASN A 364 -19.88 2.10 -4.86
C ASN A 364 -18.54 2.26 -5.58
N GLU A 365 -18.56 2.38 -6.93
CA GLU A 365 -17.35 2.43 -7.74
C GLU A 365 -17.01 3.87 -8.15
N ALA A 366 -15.72 4.22 -8.05
CA ALA A 366 -15.20 5.54 -8.46
C ALA A 366 -14.55 5.52 -9.85
N ASP A 367 -14.17 4.36 -10.35
CA ASP A 367 -13.45 4.20 -11.62
C ASP A 367 -14.39 4.00 -12.81
N GLU A 368 -15.61 3.59 -12.53
CA GLU A 368 -16.71 3.47 -13.49
C GLU A 368 -18.03 3.63 -12.77
N PHE A 369 -18.99 4.29 -13.37
CA PHE A 369 -20.29 4.47 -12.75
C PHE A 369 -21.40 4.87 -13.73
N TRP A 370 -22.61 4.51 -13.34
CA TRP A 370 -23.83 5.05 -13.90
C TRP A 370 -24.21 6.33 -13.17
N ALA A 371 -24.74 7.28 -13.93
CA ALA A 371 -25.33 8.49 -13.35
C ALA A 371 -26.55 8.95 -14.16
N TRP A 372 -27.41 9.70 -13.51
CA TRP A 372 -28.56 10.31 -14.12
C TRP A 372 -28.43 11.83 -14.08
N GLN A 373 -28.69 12.48 -15.22
CA GLN A 373 -28.63 13.93 -15.35
C GLN A 373 -29.79 14.44 -16.18
N THR A 374 -30.34 15.59 -15.79
CA THR A 374 -31.39 16.27 -16.57
C THR A 374 -30.90 16.55 -18.00
N GLY A 375 -31.68 16.22 -18.99
CA GLY A 375 -31.38 16.42 -20.42
C GLY A 375 -30.68 15.26 -21.11
N ILE A 376 -29.99 14.40 -20.38
CA ILE A 376 -29.34 13.19 -20.93
C ILE A 376 -30.08 11.93 -20.51
N GLY A 377 -30.66 11.89 -19.30
CA GLY A 377 -31.15 10.67 -18.67
C GLY A 377 -30.02 9.88 -18.01
N TRP A 378 -30.12 8.55 -18.02
CA TRP A 378 -29.07 7.67 -17.54
C TRP A 378 -27.89 7.60 -18.52
N TRP A 379 -26.70 7.75 -17.99
CA TRP A 379 -25.45 7.60 -18.73
C TRP A 379 -24.40 6.85 -17.91
N TRP A 380 -23.45 6.22 -18.61
CA TRP A 380 -22.33 5.52 -18.03
C TRP A 380 -21.03 6.08 -18.58
N THR A 381 -19.99 6.11 -17.73
CA THR A 381 -18.61 6.38 -18.13
C THR A 381 -17.65 5.61 -17.23
N SER A 382 -16.38 5.58 -17.61
CA SER A 382 -15.32 4.97 -16.82
C SER A 382 -13.99 5.68 -17.08
N ILE A 383 -12.97 5.40 -16.28
CA ILE A 383 -11.61 5.89 -16.49
C ILE A 383 -11.05 5.53 -17.88
N LYS A 384 -11.52 4.43 -18.50
CA LYS A 384 -11.13 4.03 -19.86
C LYS A 384 -11.99 4.65 -20.95
N ALA A 385 -13.23 4.94 -20.64
CA ALA A 385 -14.18 5.48 -21.60
C ALA A 385 -14.11 7.02 -21.69
N TYR A 386 -13.85 7.69 -20.57
CA TYR A 386 -13.82 9.16 -20.53
C TYR A 386 -12.86 9.75 -21.57
N PRO A 387 -13.24 10.78 -22.34
CA PRO A 387 -14.43 11.63 -22.17
C PRO A 387 -15.71 11.15 -22.92
N TYR A 388 -15.85 9.86 -23.17
CA TYR A 388 -17.04 9.29 -23.78
C TYR A 388 -18.02 8.80 -22.73
N PHE A 389 -19.33 9.05 -23.00
CA PHE A 389 -20.46 8.70 -22.14
C PHE A 389 -21.45 7.86 -22.94
N TYR A 390 -21.79 6.69 -22.43
CA TYR A 390 -22.88 5.92 -23.01
C TYR A 390 -24.22 6.41 -22.46
N ALA A 391 -25.06 7.01 -23.30
CA ALA A 391 -26.38 7.50 -22.94
C ALA A 391 -27.43 6.40 -23.16
N ASP A 392 -27.99 5.88 -22.07
CA ASP A 392 -28.87 4.70 -22.12
C ASP A 392 -30.21 4.97 -22.83
N GLU A 393 -30.84 6.09 -22.58
CA GLU A 393 -32.10 6.45 -23.24
C GLU A 393 -31.92 6.68 -24.75
N ARG A 394 -30.76 7.13 -25.17
CA ARG A 394 -30.40 7.39 -26.58
C ARG A 394 -29.76 6.17 -27.26
N LYS A 395 -29.32 5.17 -26.48
CA LYS A 395 -28.58 3.99 -26.95
C LYS A 395 -27.36 4.32 -27.79
N CYS A 396 -26.71 5.45 -27.51
CA CYS A 396 -25.53 5.90 -28.26
C CYS A 396 -24.43 6.44 -27.34
N TRP A 397 -23.25 6.61 -27.92
CA TRP A 397 -22.12 7.25 -27.27
C TRP A 397 -22.12 8.77 -27.52
N LEU A 398 -21.90 9.52 -26.47
CA LEU A 398 -21.72 10.96 -26.48
C LEU A 398 -20.27 11.31 -26.15
N TYR A 399 -19.65 12.19 -26.91
CA TYR A 399 -18.35 12.76 -26.54
C TYR A 399 -18.56 14.05 -25.74
N PHE A 400 -17.97 14.10 -24.56
CA PHE A 400 -18.05 15.27 -23.68
C PHE A 400 -16.89 16.24 -23.93
N SER A 401 -17.20 17.48 -24.30
CA SER A 401 -16.22 18.56 -24.43
C SER A 401 -16.09 19.31 -23.11
N ALA A 402 -15.15 18.87 -22.26
CA ALA A 402 -14.93 19.50 -20.95
C ALA A 402 -14.44 20.96 -21.07
N SER A 403 -13.62 21.27 -22.10
CA SER A 403 -13.12 22.63 -22.36
C SER A 403 -14.22 23.62 -22.70
N ASP A 404 -15.28 23.17 -23.39
CA ASP A 404 -16.39 24.00 -23.86
C ASP A 404 -17.60 23.95 -22.93
N SER A 405 -17.48 23.26 -21.78
CA SER A 405 -18.56 23.05 -20.83
C SER A 405 -18.41 23.88 -19.57
N THR A 406 -19.54 24.28 -19.03
CA THR A 406 -19.70 24.85 -17.69
C THR A 406 -20.82 24.10 -16.96
N PRO A 407 -20.95 24.21 -15.64
CA PRO A 407 -22.01 23.51 -14.90
C PRO A 407 -23.44 23.82 -15.34
N SER A 408 -23.65 24.96 -15.97
CA SER A 408 -24.94 25.42 -16.50
C SER A 408 -25.12 25.16 -18.00
N ARG A 409 -24.12 24.63 -18.66
CA ARG A 409 -24.14 24.37 -20.11
C ARG A 409 -23.13 23.27 -20.44
N CYS A 410 -23.58 22.03 -20.44
CA CYS A 410 -22.78 20.87 -20.83
C CYS A 410 -22.80 20.69 -22.34
N ARG A 411 -21.64 20.50 -22.95
CA ARG A 411 -21.52 20.32 -24.39
C ARG A 411 -21.11 18.88 -24.73
N PHE A 412 -22.00 18.21 -25.49
CA PHE A 412 -21.78 16.84 -25.94
C PHE A 412 -21.90 16.74 -27.47
N TYR A 413 -21.12 15.89 -28.10
CA TYR A 413 -21.29 15.49 -29.47
C TYR A 413 -21.97 14.14 -29.53
N ASP A 414 -23.12 14.09 -30.17
CA ASP A 414 -23.91 12.85 -30.36
C ASP A 414 -23.48 12.20 -31.68
N TYR A 415 -22.90 11.01 -31.59
CA TYR A 415 -22.39 10.29 -32.76
C TYR A 415 -23.48 9.66 -33.62
N GLU A 416 -24.69 9.44 -33.09
CA GLU A 416 -25.79 8.88 -33.85
C GLU A 416 -26.38 9.92 -34.80
N VAL A 417 -26.72 11.09 -34.27
CA VAL A 417 -27.32 12.20 -35.06
C VAL A 417 -26.23 13.13 -35.64
N LYS A 418 -24.96 12.98 -35.24
CA LYS A 418 -23.81 13.78 -35.68
C LYS A 418 -23.93 15.28 -35.38
N GLU A 419 -24.50 15.63 -34.26
CA GLU A 419 -24.74 17.01 -33.84
C GLU A 419 -24.21 17.30 -32.44
N TRP A 420 -23.96 18.58 -32.19
CA TRP A 420 -23.60 19.07 -30.86
C TRP A 420 -24.87 19.34 -30.05
N LEU A 421 -24.93 18.72 -28.89
CA LEU A 421 -25.93 18.98 -27.88
C LEU A 421 -25.40 20.00 -26.89
N ASN A 422 -26.21 20.96 -26.47
CA ASN A 422 -25.96 21.88 -25.38
C ASN A 422 -27.06 21.65 -24.33
N LEU A 423 -26.66 21.06 -23.22
CA LEU A 423 -27.56 20.59 -22.16
C LEU A 423 -27.37 21.41 -20.88
#